data_c82b3fb1f7c10ed59737e7e035e95699
#
_entry.id   c82b3fb1f7c10ed59737e7e035e95699
#
_cell.length_a   1.000
_cell.length_b   1.000
_cell.length_c   1.000
_cell.angle_alpha   90.00
_cell.angle_beta   90.00
_cell.angle_gamma   90.00
#
_symmetry.space_group_name_H-M   'P 1'
#
loop_
_entity.id
_entity.type
_entity.pdbx_description
1 polymer ?
#
loop_
_entity_poly.entity_id
_entity_poly.type
_entity_poly.pdbx_seq_one_letter_code
_entity_poly.pdbx_strand_id
1 'polypeptide(L)'
;MNFDAALDIIDGLDGAGFGLGDRVPAAPDFPLPEYRRRYQRLAALMDDGGFEALILTQEEAVRYLSGYNSVVWAVGRWLPTVLVVTRDPGDAVLFGSVFDGGCAAGTAWTQTVGYAEMESLPGLVAGHLARLGVAPGAVGVEYGPGSIMNVPQFIAADLLKLASDPMPRDASPVIHALRMVKSPAEIERVRRAVASAAAGYQAGLDAAKPGMTETELVSIIASTMYSTGSTAGTRPVFVNSVSGRERYALVDTPASDRRIAAGDVVFIDGGAASDGYVSDILRLIGVGPLRAEDRRYAEVAAAATTTMVGAVRPGVRVCDLLRAAAAEVSAAGVTTPVGAVGGHGIGLELWERPLIKEHADPDEDVSLRPGMVLCIEPILAPPHPGGGLAGVFVFEQQVLVTAAGCEVLSAALPARLWEI
;
A
#
# COMPACT_ATOMS: atom_id res chain seq x y z
N MET A 1 12.22 -10.15 -12.40
CA MET A 1 12.72 -8.78 -12.74
C MET A 1 13.41 -8.23 -11.51
N ASN A 2 14.63 -7.78 -11.66
CA ASN A 2 15.35 -7.09 -10.60
C ASN A 2 14.80 -5.65 -10.47
N PHE A 3 14.37 -5.25 -9.29
CA PHE A 3 13.72 -3.95 -9.10
C PHE A 3 14.68 -2.76 -9.27
N ASP A 4 15.95 -2.86 -8.85
CA ASP A 4 16.90 -1.78 -9.08
C ASP A 4 17.11 -1.53 -10.59
N ALA A 5 17.26 -2.59 -11.40
CA ALA A 5 17.36 -2.48 -12.85
C ALA A 5 16.07 -1.90 -13.48
N ALA A 6 14.90 -2.33 -13.01
CA ALA A 6 13.63 -1.78 -13.48
C ALA A 6 13.48 -0.29 -13.17
N LEU A 7 13.90 0.13 -11.97
CA LEU A 7 13.88 1.54 -11.58
C LEU A 7 14.89 2.38 -12.37
N ASP A 8 16.05 1.81 -12.77
CA ASP A 8 17.02 2.49 -13.64
C ASP A 8 16.43 2.75 -15.05
N ILE A 9 15.67 1.79 -15.60
CA ILE A 9 15.01 1.94 -16.90
C ILE A 9 14.04 3.13 -16.91
N ILE A 10 13.28 3.34 -15.85
CA ILE A 10 12.25 4.37 -15.77
C ILE A 10 12.73 5.68 -15.13
N ASP A 11 13.96 5.74 -14.65
CA ASP A 11 14.51 6.95 -14.07
C ASP A 11 14.59 8.08 -15.10
N GLY A 12 14.19 9.28 -14.68
CA GLY A 12 14.14 10.47 -15.54
C GLY A 12 13.04 10.48 -16.60
N LEU A 13 12.24 9.42 -16.79
CA LEU A 13 11.09 9.44 -17.69
C LEU A 13 9.94 10.23 -17.05
N ASP A 14 9.69 11.45 -17.55
CA ASP A 14 8.70 12.39 -17.02
C ASP A 14 7.40 12.49 -17.84
N GLY A 15 7.33 11.78 -18.96
CA GLY A 15 6.17 11.80 -19.87
C GLY A 15 6.14 12.95 -20.86
N ALA A 16 7.16 13.81 -20.89
CA ALA A 16 7.21 14.92 -21.82
C ALA A 16 7.14 14.44 -23.29
N GLY A 17 6.14 14.96 -24.03
CA GLY A 17 5.92 14.59 -25.43
C GLY A 17 5.33 13.19 -25.67
N PHE A 18 5.07 12.40 -24.64
CA PHE A 18 4.44 11.08 -24.80
C PHE A 18 2.94 11.22 -25.11
N GLY A 19 2.46 10.60 -26.19
CA GLY A 19 1.07 10.67 -26.64
C GLY A 19 0.16 9.77 -25.81
N LEU A 20 -1.06 10.24 -25.48
CA LEU A 20 -2.12 9.44 -24.81
C LEU A 20 -3.43 9.39 -25.61
N GLY A 21 -3.40 9.74 -26.90
CA GLY A 21 -4.61 9.91 -27.70
C GLY A 21 -5.39 11.18 -27.31
N ASP A 22 -6.61 11.31 -27.88
CA ASP A 22 -7.42 12.54 -27.79
C ASP A 22 -8.49 12.47 -26.69
N ARG A 23 -8.59 11.37 -25.96
CA ARG A 23 -9.61 11.19 -24.93
C ARG A 23 -9.27 12.03 -23.69
N VAL A 24 -10.23 12.83 -23.23
CA VAL A 24 -10.18 13.57 -21.96
C VAL A 24 -11.40 13.18 -21.14
N PRO A 25 -11.22 12.50 -19.99
CA PRO A 25 -12.34 12.18 -19.10
C PRO A 25 -12.93 13.45 -18.46
N ALA A 26 -14.22 13.41 -18.14
CA ALA A 26 -14.92 14.54 -17.52
C ALA A 26 -14.45 14.79 -16.07
N ALA A 27 -14.05 13.74 -15.36
CA ALA A 27 -13.60 13.79 -13.97
C ALA A 27 -12.33 12.94 -13.79
N PRO A 28 -11.18 13.38 -14.32
CA PRO A 28 -9.94 12.62 -14.25
C PRO A 28 -9.42 12.54 -12.80
N ASP A 29 -8.93 11.37 -12.42
CA ASP A 29 -8.29 11.16 -11.10
C ASP A 29 -7.01 11.99 -10.95
N PHE A 30 -6.20 12.06 -12.02
CA PHE A 30 -5.03 12.92 -12.14
C PHE A 30 -5.04 13.67 -13.47
N PRO A 31 -4.28 14.77 -13.60
CA PRO A 31 -4.15 15.49 -14.86
C PRO A 31 -3.35 14.68 -15.89
N LEU A 32 -3.53 15.00 -17.17
CA LEU A 32 -2.90 14.34 -18.31
C LEU A 32 -1.37 14.12 -18.19
N PRO A 33 -0.55 15.07 -17.70
CA PRO A 33 0.88 14.85 -17.57
C PRO A 33 1.25 13.66 -16.69
N GLU A 34 0.46 13.38 -15.65
CA GLU A 34 0.70 12.23 -14.78
C GLU A 34 0.53 10.91 -15.53
N TYR A 35 -0.51 10.78 -16.35
CA TYR A 35 -0.72 9.57 -17.17
C TYR A 35 0.32 9.41 -18.25
N ARG A 36 0.77 10.52 -18.88
CA ARG A 36 1.88 10.47 -19.84
C ARG A 36 3.15 9.89 -19.20
N ARG A 37 3.48 10.33 -18.01
CA ARG A 37 4.60 9.80 -17.24
C ARG A 37 4.44 8.31 -16.95
N ARG A 38 3.26 7.89 -16.48
CA ARG A 38 2.96 6.49 -16.15
C ARG A 38 3.08 5.59 -17.39
N TYR A 39 2.51 5.99 -18.51
CA TYR A 39 2.54 5.20 -19.75
C TYR A 39 3.92 5.17 -20.41
N GLN A 40 4.69 6.26 -20.37
CA GLN A 40 6.06 6.25 -20.86
C GLN A 40 6.92 5.25 -20.08
N ARG A 41 6.79 5.23 -18.76
CA ARG A 41 7.48 4.28 -17.88
C ARG A 41 7.00 2.84 -18.08
N LEU A 42 5.70 2.65 -18.24
CA LEU A 42 5.11 1.36 -18.54
C LEU A 42 5.68 0.80 -19.86
N ALA A 43 5.69 1.59 -20.93
CA ALA A 43 6.21 1.17 -22.23
C ALA A 43 7.68 0.72 -22.14
N ALA A 44 8.53 1.47 -21.43
CA ALA A 44 9.93 1.13 -21.22
C ALA A 44 10.11 -0.21 -20.47
N LEU A 45 9.33 -0.45 -19.42
CA LEU A 45 9.36 -1.71 -18.67
C LEU A 45 8.78 -2.88 -19.47
N MET A 46 7.77 -2.63 -20.30
CA MET A 46 7.21 -3.65 -21.18
C MET A 46 8.22 -4.04 -22.26
N ASP A 47 8.98 -3.08 -22.80
CA ASP A 47 10.05 -3.34 -23.76
C ASP A 47 11.16 -4.21 -23.16
N ASP A 48 11.64 -3.87 -21.96
CA ASP A 48 12.64 -4.66 -21.24
C ASP A 48 12.13 -6.07 -20.91
N GLY A 49 10.89 -6.16 -20.45
CA GLY A 49 10.23 -7.44 -20.14
C GLY A 49 9.81 -8.23 -21.38
N GLY A 50 9.88 -7.69 -22.60
CA GLY A 50 9.39 -8.34 -23.83
C GLY A 50 7.89 -8.60 -23.81
N PHE A 51 7.10 -7.68 -23.24
CA PHE A 51 5.64 -7.70 -23.28
C PHE A 51 5.09 -6.80 -24.39
N GLU A 52 4.09 -7.28 -25.11
CA GLU A 52 3.31 -6.48 -26.06
C GLU A 52 2.00 -6.00 -25.46
N ALA A 53 1.42 -6.79 -24.55
CA ALA A 53 0.23 -6.41 -23.80
C ALA A 53 0.28 -6.91 -22.36
N LEU A 54 -0.39 -6.21 -21.46
CA LEU A 54 -0.63 -6.65 -20.06
C LEU A 54 -2.12 -6.73 -19.80
N ILE A 55 -2.54 -7.76 -19.08
CA ILE A 55 -3.90 -7.95 -18.55
C ILE A 55 -3.85 -7.66 -17.05
N LEU A 56 -4.53 -6.62 -16.63
CA LEU A 56 -4.56 -6.12 -15.25
C LEU A 56 -5.96 -6.22 -14.69
N THR A 57 -6.09 -6.75 -13.49
CA THR A 57 -7.39 -6.96 -12.82
C THR A 57 -7.42 -6.42 -11.40
N GLN A 58 -6.28 -6.09 -10.83
CA GLN A 58 -6.17 -5.48 -9.51
C GLN A 58 -6.62 -4.03 -9.58
N GLU A 59 -7.48 -3.61 -8.64
CA GLU A 59 -8.11 -2.28 -8.63
C GLU A 59 -7.08 -1.16 -8.70
N GLU A 60 -5.99 -1.29 -7.95
CA GLU A 60 -4.94 -0.29 -7.87
C GLU A 60 -4.18 -0.14 -9.19
N ALA A 61 -3.87 -1.25 -9.85
CA ALA A 61 -3.20 -1.25 -11.17
C ALA A 61 -4.13 -0.67 -12.23
N VAL A 62 -5.40 -1.08 -12.24
CA VAL A 62 -6.44 -0.56 -13.13
C VAL A 62 -6.59 0.94 -12.93
N ARG A 63 -6.74 1.41 -11.68
CA ARG A 63 -6.85 2.84 -11.36
C ARG A 63 -5.60 3.61 -11.74
N TYR A 64 -4.42 3.08 -11.40
CA TYR A 64 -3.14 3.73 -11.66
C TYR A 64 -2.93 4.05 -13.13
N LEU A 65 -3.30 3.13 -14.03
CA LEU A 65 -3.07 3.27 -15.46
C LEU A 65 -4.26 3.84 -16.24
N SER A 66 -5.49 3.57 -15.82
CA SER A 66 -6.67 4.08 -16.53
C SER A 66 -7.28 5.34 -15.92
N GLY A 67 -7.10 5.58 -14.64
CA GLY A 67 -7.84 6.61 -13.88
C GLY A 67 -9.26 6.20 -13.51
N TYR A 68 -9.72 5.03 -13.93
CA TYR A 68 -11.03 4.52 -13.52
C TYR A 68 -11.10 4.36 -12.01
N ASN A 69 -12.11 4.98 -11.41
CA ASN A 69 -12.31 4.98 -9.98
C ASN A 69 -13.80 4.88 -9.68
N SER A 70 -14.22 3.78 -9.08
CA SER A 70 -15.63 3.48 -8.82
C SER A 70 -15.83 2.94 -7.42
N VAL A 71 -16.89 3.41 -6.75
CA VAL A 71 -17.35 2.86 -5.45
C VAL A 71 -17.82 1.41 -5.56
N VAL A 72 -18.08 0.93 -6.77
CA VAL A 72 -18.48 -0.47 -7.02
C VAL A 72 -17.40 -1.44 -6.52
N TRP A 73 -16.13 -1.06 -6.57
CA TRP A 73 -15.04 -1.88 -6.02
C TRP A 73 -15.17 -2.13 -4.51
N ALA A 74 -15.69 -1.17 -3.76
CA ALA A 74 -15.88 -1.33 -2.32
C ALA A 74 -17.05 -2.27 -1.96
N VAL A 75 -18.04 -2.41 -2.86
CA VAL A 75 -19.29 -3.11 -2.55
C VAL A 75 -19.54 -4.36 -3.40
N GLY A 76 -18.87 -4.51 -4.54
CA GLY A 76 -19.23 -5.55 -5.50
C GLY A 76 -18.08 -6.25 -6.20
N ARG A 77 -17.62 -7.39 -5.66
CA ARG A 77 -16.78 -8.33 -6.42
C ARG A 77 -17.50 -9.02 -7.57
N TRP A 78 -18.77 -8.68 -7.78
CA TRP A 78 -19.67 -9.20 -8.83
C TRP A 78 -19.50 -8.52 -10.19
N LEU A 79 -18.76 -7.41 -10.23
CA LEU A 79 -18.57 -6.62 -11.44
C LEU A 79 -17.07 -6.52 -11.76
N PRO A 80 -16.45 -7.64 -12.19
CA PRO A 80 -15.03 -7.67 -12.48
C PRO A 80 -14.64 -6.64 -13.53
N THR A 81 -13.51 -6.01 -13.35
CA THR A 81 -12.93 -5.05 -14.27
C THR A 81 -11.60 -5.57 -14.78
N VAL A 82 -11.36 -5.48 -16.08
CA VAL A 82 -10.11 -5.86 -16.71
C VAL A 82 -9.59 -4.68 -17.52
N LEU A 83 -8.35 -4.31 -17.29
CA LEU A 83 -7.63 -3.35 -18.12
C LEU A 83 -6.61 -4.09 -18.98
N VAL A 84 -6.71 -3.94 -20.29
CA VAL A 84 -5.66 -4.35 -21.21
C VAL A 84 -4.87 -3.11 -21.59
N VAL A 85 -3.57 -3.12 -21.38
CA VAL A 85 -2.65 -2.05 -21.79
C VAL A 85 -1.61 -2.60 -22.74
N THR A 86 -1.15 -1.77 -23.66
CA THR A 86 -0.04 -2.03 -24.56
C THR A 86 1.00 -0.92 -24.45
N ARG A 87 2.08 -1.00 -25.22
CA ARG A 87 3.06 0.09 -25.30
C ARG A 87 2.46 1.36 -25.91
N ASP A 88 1.45 1.22 -26.77
CA ASP A 88 0.67 2.34 -27.30
C ASP A 88 -0.57 2.58 -26.42
N PRO A 89 -0.67 3.72 -25.73
CA PRO A 89 -1.83 4.03 -24.90
C PRO A 89 -3.15 4.09 -25.68
N GLY A 90 -3.10 4.36 -27.00
CA GLY A 90 -4.26 4.39 -27.87
C GLY A 90 -4.99 3.05 -27.98
N ASP A 91 -4.26 1.96 -27.74
CA ASP A 91 -4.76 0.59 -27.76
C ASP A 91 -5.25 0.10 -26.38
N ALA A 92 -5.08 0.90 -25.34
CA ALA A 92 -5.51 0.52 -24.00
C ALA A 92 -7.03 0.51 -23.87
N VAL A 93 -7.59 -0.58 -23.34
CA VAL A 93 -9.05 -0.75 -23.17
C VAL A 93 -9.39 -1.24 -21.77
N LEU A 94 -10.31 -0.52 -21.15
CA LEU A 94 -10.96 -0.90 -19.91
C LEU A 94 -12.25 -1.68 -20.20
N PHE A 95 -12.29 -2.93 -19.80
CA PHE A 95 -13.47 -3.79 -19.87
C PHE A 95 -14.16 -3.77 -18.50
N GLY A 96 -15.40 -3.34 -18.45
CA GLY A 96 -16.17 -3.23 -17.22
C GLY A 96 -17.66 -3.54 -17.46
N SER A 97 -18.45 -3.65 -16.39
CA SER A 97 -19.89 -3.84 -16.52
C SER A 97 -20.56 -2.63 -17.16
N VAL A 98 -21.57 -2.86 -18.00
CA VAL A 98 -22.43 -1.80 -18.52
C VAL A 98 -23.14 -1.04 -17.40
N PHE A 99 -23.34 -1.68 -16.26
CA PHE A 99 -23.92 -1.06 -15.06
C PHE A 99 -23.12 0.14 -14.56
N ASP A 100 -21.79 0.09 -14.65
CA ASP A 100 -20.88 1.15 -14.24
C ASP A 100 -20.26 1.93 -15.42
N GLY A 101 -20.82 1.75 -16.61
CA GLY A 101 -20.29 2.34 -17.85
C GLY A 101 -20.21 3.86 -17.84
N GLY A 102 -21.13 4.54 -17.12
CA GLY A 102 -21.09 6.00 -16.97
C GLY A 102 -19.88 6.46 -16.16
N CYS A 103 -19.54 5.77 -15.07
CA CYS A 103 -18.37 6.04 -14.27
C CYS A 103 -17.08 5.78 -15.07
N ALA A 104 -16.99 4.62 -15.73
CA ALA A 104 -15.86 4.28 -16.57
C ALA A 104 -15.64 5.31 -17.69
N ALA A 105 -16.72 5.71 -18.38
CA ALA A 105 -16.64 6.73 -19.42
C ALA A 105 -16.21 8.11 -18.88
N GLY A 106 -16.63 8.46 -17.67
CA GLY A 106 -16.34 9.77 -17.06
C GLY A 106 -14.97 9.90 -16.42
N THR A 107 -14.33 8.81 -16.01
CA THR A 107 -13.08 8.85 -15.23
C THR A 107 -11.88 8.26 -15.97
N ALA A 108 -12.08 7.25 -16.84
CA ALA A 108 -10.98 6.55 -17.50
C ALA A 108 -10.37 7.35 -18.67
N TRP A 109 -9.06 7.38 -18.74
CA TRP A 109 -8.28 7.91 -19.89
C TRP A 109 -8.25 6.93 -21.06
N THR A 110 -8.52 5.66 -20.83
CA THR A 110 -8.53 4.60 -21.85
C THR A 110 -9.87 4.49 -22.55
N GLN A 111 -9.92 3.79 -23.65
CA GLN A 111 -11.18 3.34 -24.21
C GLN A 111 -11.91 2.44 -23.21
N THR A 112 -13.25 2.37 -23.30
CA THR A 112 -14.06 1.55 -22.41
C THR A 112 -14.99 0.65 -23.22
N VAL A 113 -15.07 -0.62 -22.83
CA VAL A 113 -15.96 -1.62 -23.44
C VAL A 113 -16.81 -2.25 -22.33
N GLY A 114 -18.13 -2.13 -22.47
CA GLY A 114 -19.09 -2.69 -21.50
C GLY A 114 -19.41 -4.15 -21.79
N TYR A 115 -19.55 -4.97 -20.74
CA TYR A 115 -20.17 -6.29 -20.81
C TYR A 115 -21.47 -6.30 -19.99
N ALA A 116 -22.48 -7.04 -20.47
CA ALA A 116 -23.73 -7.29 -19.72
C ALA A 116 -23.60 -8.54 -18.83
N GLU A 117 -23.01 -9.61 -19.37
CA GLU A 117 -22.79 -10.88 -18.69
C GLU A 117 -21.28 -11.08 -18.48
N MET A 118 -20.85 -11.29 -17.23
CA MET A 118 -19.43 -11.38 -16.89
C MET A 118 -18.70 -12.54 -17.58
N GLU A 119 -19.43 -13.60 -17.96
CA GLU A 119 -18.93 -14.74 -18.70
C GLU A 119 -18.40 -14.38 -20.08
N SER A 120 -18.86 -13.26 -20.65
CA SER A 120 -18.37 -12.75 -21.93
C SER A 120 -17.02 -12.04 -21.84
N LEU A 121 -16.60 -11.65 -20.64
CA LEU A 121 -15.41 -10.82 -20.43
C LEU A 121 -14.10 -11.43 -20.98
N PRO A 122 -13.76 -12.72 -20.74
CA PRO A 122 -12.57 -13.31 -21.35
C PRO A 122 -12.58 -13.29 -22.88
N GLY A 123 -13.76 -13.51 -23.49
CA GLY A 123 -13.94 -13.45 -24.94
C GLY A 123 -13.73 -12.04 -25.52
N LEU A 124 -14.18 -11.00 -24.82
CA LEU A 124 -13.95 -9.60 -25.20
C LEU A 124 -12.46 -9.24 -25.15
N VAL A 125 -11.77 -9.66 -24.08
CA VAL A 125 -10.31 -9.48 -23.94
C VAL A 125 -9.57 -10.23 -25.05
N ALA A 126 -9.90 -11.50 -25.31
CA ALA A 126 -9.33 -12.31 -26.38
C ALA A 126 -9.52 -11.66 -27.75
N GLY A 127 -10.73 -11.18 -28.06
CA GLY A 127 -11.03 -10.49 -29.30
C GLY A 127 -10.21 -9.20 -29.48
N HIS A 128 -9.96 -8.47 -28.41
CA HIS A 128 -9.10 -7.27 -28.44
C HIS A 128 -7.64 -7.63 -28.74
N LEU A 129 -7.06 -8.58 -28.00
CA LEU A 129 -5.67 -9.05 -28.23
C LEU A 129 -5.49 -9.59 -29.65
N ALA A 130 -6.45 -10.36 -30.17
CA ALA A 130 -6.44 -10.88 -31.54
C ALA A 130 -6.48 -9.75 -32.58
N ARG A 131 -7.28 -8.70 -32.38
CA ARG A 131 -7.34 -7.54 -33.27
C ARG A 131 -6.00 -6.79 -33.30
N LEU A 132 -5.27 -6.74 -32.20
CA LEU A 132 -3.93 -6.15 -32.11
C LEU A 132 -2.83 -7.07 -32.66
N GLY A 133 -3.14 -8.33 -32.93
CA GLY A 133 -2.15 -9.33 -33.39
C GLY A 133 -1.16 -9.76 -32.31
N VAL A 134 -1.49 -9.57 -31.03
CA VAL A 134 -0.61 -9.93 -29.91
C VAL A 134 -0.60 -11.44 -29.72
N ALA A 135 0.59 -12.04 -29.72
CA ALA A 135 0.77 -13.46 -29.46
C ALA A 135 0.66 -13.77 -27.96
N PRO A 136 0.13 -14.96 -27.57
CA PRO A 136 0.02 -15.33 -26.15
C PRO A 136 1.32 -15.23 -25.35
N GLY A 137 2.45 -15.63 -25.93
CA GLY A 137 3.76 -15.53 -25.31
C GLY A 137 4.28 -14.10 -25.08
N ALA A 138 3.63 -13.08 -25.66
CA ALA A 138 3.93 -11.66 -25.46
C ALA A 138 2.95 -10.95 -24.52
N VAL A 139 1.97 -11.67 -23.97
CA VAL A 139 1.00 -11.15 -22.99
C VAL A 139 1.50 -11.43 -21.57
N GLY A 140 1.46 -10.40 -20.69
CA GLY A 140 1.69 -10.53 -19.26
C GLY A 140 0.38 -10.43 -18.48
N VAL A 141 0.28 -11.12 -17.35
CA VAL A 141 -0.85 -11.03 -16.41
C VAL A 141 -0.31 -10.70 -15.03
N GLU A 142 -0.99 -9.82 -14.31
CA GLU A 142 -0.64 -9.46 -12.94
C GLU A 142 -1.24 -10.51 -11.96
N TYR A 143 -0.43 -11.53 -11.59
CA TYR A 143 -0.90 -12.61 -10.71
C TYR A 143 0.16 -13.14 -9.72
N GLY A 144 1.38 -12.59 -9.78
CA GLY A 144 2.51 -13.06 -8.98
C GLY A 144 2.51 -12.56 -7.52
N PRO A 145 3.60 -12.81 -6.79
CA PRO A 145 3.71 -12.42 -5.37
C PRO A 145 3.44 -10.92 -5.14
N GLY A 146 2.52 -10.63 -4.23
CA GLY A 146 2.11 -9.26 -3.91
C GLY A 146 1.02 -8.71 -4.84
N SER A 147 0.46 -9.53 -5.73
CA SER A 147 -0.67 -9.17 -6.60
C SER A 147 -1.84 -10.14 -6.40
N ILE A 148 -3.03 -9.65 -6.63
CA ILE A 148 -4.28 -10.43 -6.55
C ILE A 148 -5.08 -10.22 -7.83
N MET A 149 -5.48 -11.30 -8.49
CA MET A 149 -6.44 -11.21 -9.58
C MET A 149 -7.85 -10.94 -8.99
N ASN A 150 -8.33 -9.72 -9.16
CA ASN A 150 -9.60 -9.27 -8.56
C ASN A 150 -10.80 -9.60 -9.44
N VAL A 151 -10.86 -10.85 -9.91
CA VAL A 151 -11.91 -11.41 -10.74
C VAL A 151 -12.29 -12.80 -10.23
N PRO A 152 -13.51 -13.31 -10.52
CA PRO A 152 -13.87 -14.71 -10.20
C PRO A 152 -12.89 -15.72 -10.78
N GLN A 153 -12.65 -16.80 -10.06
CA GLN A 153 -11.62 -17.81 -10.41
C GLN A 153 -11.77 -18.35 -11.84
N PHE A 154 -12.99 -18.57 -12.33
CA PHE A 154 -13.21 -19.06 -13.69
C PHE A 154 -12.77 -18.03 -14.74
N ILE A 155 -13.00 -16.74 -14.50
CA ILE A 155 -12.51 -15.64 -15.36
C ILE A 155 -10.99 -15.59 -15.29
N ALA A 156 -10.40 -15.63 -14.08
CA ALA A 156 -8.95 -15.64 -13.90
C ALA A 156 -8.30 -16.79 -14.70
N ALA A 157 -8.86 -18.00 -14.62
CA ALA A 157 -8.36 -19.15 -15.35
C ALA A 157 -8.38 -18.93 -16.88
N ASP A 158 -9.42 -18.30 -17.41
CA ASP A 158 -9.52 -18.05 -18.84
C ASP A 158 -8.59 -16.90 -19.28
N LEU A 159 -8.45 -15.83 -18.46
CA LEU A 159 -7.48 -14.76 -18.73
C LEU A 159 -6.03 -15.27 -18.73
N LEU A 160 -5.68 -16.15 -17.78
CA LEU A 160 -4.35 -16.76 -17.72
C LEU A 160 -4.06 -17.61 -18.97
N LYS A 161 -5.06 -18.30 -19.54
CA LYS A 161 -4.90 -19.03 -20.82
C LYS A 161 -4.52 -18.12 -21.98
N LEU A 162 -5.02 -16.88 -22.01
CA LEU A 162 -4.70 -15.92 -23.05
C LEU A 162 -3.23 -15.51 -23.05
N ALA A 163 -2.55 -15.62 -21.92
CA ALA A 163 -1.15 -15.27 -21.74
C ALA A 163 -0.22 -16.50 -21.68
N SER A 164 -0.74 -17.71 -21.94
CA SER A 164 0.00 -18.96 -21.77
C SER A 164 0.64 -19.46 -23.05
N ASP A 165 1.99 -19.57 -23.04
CA ASP A 165 2.77 -20.25 -24.07
C ASP A 165 4.17 -20.64 -23.52
N PRO A 166 4.39 -21.79 -22.93
CA PRO A 166 3.39 -22.75 -22.40
C PRO A 166 2.79 -22.36 -21.04
N MET A 167 3.34 -21.34 -20.36
CA MET A 167 2.93 -20.88 -19.04
C MET A 167 2.61 -19.39 -19.08
N PRO A 168 1.67 -18.89 -18.24
CA PRO A 168 1.42 -17.46 -18.13
C PRO A 168 2.69 -16.71 -17.71
N ARG A 169 2.87 -15.52 -18.25
CA ARG A 169 3.97 -14.63 -17.87
C ARG A 169 3.50 -13.65 -16.81
N ASP A 170 4.21 -13.60 -15.69
CA ASP A 170 3.90 -12.68 -14.59
C ASP A 170 4.35 -11.26 -14.91
N ALA A 171 3.40 -10.33 -14.89
CA ALA A 171 3.62 -8.88 -15.08
C ALA A 171 3.61 -8.10 -13.75
N SER A 172 3.40 -8.76 -12.61
CA SER A 172 3.37 -8.09 -11.29
C SER A 172 4.62 -7.25 -11.03
N PRO A 173 5.86 -7.70 -11.34
CA PRO A 173 7.05 -6.89 -11.13
C PRO A 173 7.07 -5.58 -11.91
N VAL A 174 6.46 -5.52 -13.10
CA VAL A 174 6.31 -4.30 -13.90
C VAL A 174 5.46 -3.28 -13.14
N ILE A 175 4.32 -3.72 -12.63
CA ILE A 175 3.37 -2.85 -11.91
C ILE A 175 3.96 -2.39 -10.57
N HIS A 176 4.63 -3.28 -9.84
CA HIS A 176 5.31 -2.91 -8.59
C HIS A 176 6.40 -1.86 -8.82
N ALA A 177 7.24 -2.03 -9.84
CA ALA A 177 8.29 -1.05 -10.17
C ALA A 177 7.71 0.32 -10.54
N LEU A 178 6.61 0.37 -11.31
CA LEU A 178 5.92 1.60 -11.68
C LEU A 178 5.43 2.39 -10.47
N ARG A 179 4.90 1.69 -9.45
CA ARG A 179 4.25 2.29 -8.27
C ARG A 179 5.23 2.59 -7.13
N MET A 180 6.43 2.02 -7.17
CA MET A 180 7.40 2.11 -6.08
C MET A 180 7.89 3.55 -5.84
N VAL A 181 8.15 4.32 -6.89
CA VAL A 181 8.58 5.72 -6.83
C VAL A 181 7.41 6.65 -7.18
N LYS A 182 6.87 7.32 -6.17
CA LYS A 182 5.70 8.20 -6.26
C LYS A 182 6.05 9.51 -6.96
N SER A 183 5.11 10.02 -7.74
CA SER A 183 5.18 11.38 -8.29
C SER A 183 4.92 12.44 -7.22
N PRO A 184 5.25 13.71 -7.47
CA PRO A 184 4.86 14.79 -6.56
C PRO A 184 3.35 14.87 -6.31
N ALA A 185 2.53 14.58 -7.33
CA ALA A 185 1.07 14.57 -7.20
C ALA A 185 0.55 13.42 -6.32
N GLU A 186 1.17 12.25 -6.40
CA GLU A 186 0.89 11.11 -5.53
C GLU A 186 1.31 11.41 -4.07
N ILE A 187 2.51 11.96 -3.88
CA ILE A 187 3.03 12.34 -2.56
C ILE A 187 2.10 13.34 -1.86
N GLU A 188 1.53 14.28 -2.60
CA GLU A 188 0.58 15.25 -2.03
C GLU A 188 -0.68 14.57 -1.49
N ARG A 189 -1.20 13.54 -2.15
CA ARG A 189 -2.32 12.73 -1.63
C ARG A 189 -1.94 11.96 -0.38
N VAL A 190 -0.74 11.37 -0.36
CA VAL A 190 -0.21 10.69 0.82
C VAL A 190 -0.10 11.67 2.00
N ARG A 191 0.42 12.88 1.77
CA ARG A 191 0.50 13.92 2.83
C ARG A 191 -0.85 14.26 3.42
N ARG A 192 -1.89 14.41 2.58
CA ARG A 192 -3.25 14.64 3.06
C ARG A 192 -3.80 13.48 3.87
N ALA A 193 -3.56 12.24 3.43
CA ALA A 193 -3.95 11.06 4.18
C ALA A 193 -3.27 11.02 5.56
N VAL A 194 -1.96 11.25 5.62
CA VAL A 194 -1.19 11.30 6.88
C VAL A 194 -1.67 12.43 7.79
N ALA A 195 -1.95 13.62 7.25
CA ALA A 195 -2.45 14.75 8.05
C ALA A 195 -3.82 14.43 8.68
N SER A 196 -4.71 13.81 7.90
CA SER A 196 -6.02 13.37 8.40
C SER A 196 -5.88 12.28 9.47
N ALA A 197 -4.99 11.30 9.26
CA ALA A 197 -4.70 10.28 10.26
C ALA A 197 -4.14 10.89 11.55
N ALA A 198 -3.19 11.82 11.44
CA ALA A 198 -2.60 12.49 12.59
C ALA A 198 -3.65 13.23 13.44
N ALA A 199 -4.61 13.91 12.80
CA ALA A 199 -5.72 14.55 13.48
C ALA A 199 -6.61 13.54 14.22
N GLY A 200 -6.91 12.39 13.59
CA GLY A 200 -7.67 11.32 14.20
C GLY A 200 -6.98 10.75 15.45
N TYR A 201 -5.70 10.42 15.31
CA TYR A 201 -4.88 9.91 16.43
C TYR A 201 -4.81 10.91 17.58
N GLN A 202 -4.58 12.20 17.30
CA GLN A 202 -4.56 13.23 18.34
C GLN A 202 -5.90 13.29 19.09
N ALA A 203 -7.02 13.28 18.36
CA ALA A 203 -8.35 13.24 19.00
C ALA A 203 -8.56 11.99 19.87
N GLY A 204 -8.09 10.84 19.41
CA GLY A 204 -8.10 9.59 20.19
C GLY A 204 -7.26 9.69 21.46
N LEU A 205 -6.03 10.24 21.36
CA LEU A 205 -5.14 10.45 22.50
C LEU A 205 -5.75 11.40 23.54
N ASP A 206 -6.37 12.49 23.09
CA ASP A 206 -7.00 13.49 23.96
C ASP A 206 -8.26 12.94 24.67
N ALA A 207 -8.96 11.98 24.04
CA ALA A 207 -10.17 11.38 24.57
C ALA A 207 -9.92 10.12 25.41
N ALA A 208 -8.79 9.44 25.22
CA ALA A 208 -8.49 8.16 25.82
C ALA A 208 -8.47 8.26 27.36
N LYS A 209 -9.15 7.33 28.02
CA LYS A 209 -9.23 7.27 29.49
C LYS A 209 -9.64 5.89 29.97
N PRO A 210 -9.32 5.53 31.21
CA PRO A 210 -9.85 4.33 31.84
C PRO A 210 -11.39 4.27 31.80
N GLY A 211 -11.93 3.08 31.51
CA GLY A 211 -13.37 2.82 31.36
C GLY A 211 -13.94 3.02 29.96
N MET A 212 -13.24 3.71 29.05
CA MET A 212 -13.58 3.77 27.63
C MET A 212 -13.42 2.39 26.99
N THR A 213 -14.26 2.02 26.03
CA THR A 213 -14.06 0.78 25.27
C THR A 213 -13.10 0.99 24.08
N GLU A 214 -12.51 -0.10 23.58
CA GLU A 214 -11.69 -0.06 22.36
C GLU A 214 -12.50 0.46 21.17
N THR A 215 -13.76 0.03 21.04
CA THR A 215 -14.68 0.47 19.97
C THR A 215 -14.99 1.97 20.06
N GLU A 216 -15.19 2.52 21.27
CA GLU A 216 -15.38 3.97 21.47
C GLU A 216 -14.14 4.76 21.01
N LEU A 217 -12.94 4.28 21.36
CA LEU A 217 -11.69 4.92 20.96
C LEU A 217 -11.52 4.92 19.44
N VAL A 218 -11.70 3.76 18.78
CA VAL A 218 -11.65 3.63 17.32
C VAL A 218 -12.67 4.55 16.66
N SER A 219 -13.89 4.65 17.18
CA SER A 219 -14.94 5.51 16.62
C SER A 219 -14.57 7.00 16.64
N ILE A 220 -13.92 7.48 17.72
CA ILE A 220 -13.44 8.87 17.81
C ILE A 220 -12.35 9.11 16.75
N ILE A 221 -11.38 8.22 16.66
CA ILE A 221 -10.28 8.34 15.70
C ILE A 221 -10.81 8.35 14.26
N ALA A 222 -11.60 7.36 13.89
CA ALA A 222 -12.13 7.22 12.53
C ALA A 222 -13.05 8.38 12.13
N SER A 223 -13.96 8.82 13.00
CA SER A 223 -14.84 9.96 12.71
C SER A 223 -14.07 11.27 12.54
N THR A 224 -13.00 11.46 13.31
CA THR A 224 -12.12 12.62 13.14
C THR A 224 -11.35 12.56 11.83
N MET A 225 -10.83 11.39 11.45
CA MET A 225 -10.17 11.22 10.15
C MET A 225 -11.11 11.60 9.01
N TYR A 226 -12.36 11.15 9.02
CA TYR A 226 -13.35 11.53 7.99
C TYR A 226 -13.67 13.04 8.02
N SER A 227 -13.83 13.64 9.19
CA SER A 227 -14.14 15.06 9.30
C SER A 227 -12.99 15.99 8.93
N THR A 228 -11.76 15.49 8.92
CA THR A 228 -10.53 16.26 8.61
C THR A 228 -9.97 16.01 7.22
N GLY A 229 -10.67 15.27 6.36
CA GLY A 229 -10.32 15.19 4.95
C GLY A 229 -10.03 13.79 4.42
N SER A 230 -10.20 12.74 5.24
CA SER A 230 -10.17 11.39 4.69
C SER A 230 -11.31 11.21 3.71
N THR A 231 -11.01 10.69 2.52
CA THR A 231 -12.04 10.43 1.51
C THR A 231 -12.71 9.10 1.75
N ALA A 232 -14.04 9.10 1.69
CA ALA A 232 -14.80 7.86 1.59
C ALA A 232 -14.69 7.31 0.16
N GLY A 233 -14.93 6.03 -0.02
CA GLY A 233 -14.92 5.42 -1.35
C GLY A 233 -14.33 4.01 -1.32
N THR A 234 -13.45 3.72 -2.25
CA THR A 234 -12.86 2.38 -2.42
C THR A 234 -11.91 1.98 -1.28
N ARG A 235 -11.30 2.96 -0.62
CA ARG A 235 -10.42 2.75 0.55
C ARG A 235 -11.01 3.47 1.77
N PRO A 236 -11.73 2.77 2.63
CA PRO A 236 -12.23 3.34 3.88
C PRO A 236 -11.08 3.61 4.86
N VAL A 237 -11.36 4.44 5.86
CA VAL A 237 -10.51 4.54 7.04
C VAL A 237 -10.39 3.15 7.68
N PHE A 238 -9.17 2.72 7.93
CA PHE A 238 -8.87 1.53 8.72
C PHE A 238 -8.28 1.97 10.05
N VAL A 239 -8.91 1.62 11.14
CA VAL A 239 -8.39 1.84 12.50
C VAL A 239 -8.77 0.65 13.35
N ASN A 240 -7.81 0.10 14.05
CA ASN A 240 -8.00 -0.93 15.06
C ASN A 240 -7.42 -0.49 16.41
N SER A 241 -7.94 -1.04 17.49
CA SER A 241 -7.40 -0.85 18.83
C SER A 241 -7.56 -2.12 19.65
N VAL A 242 -6.48 -2.54 20.27
CA VAL A 242 -6.46 -3.69 21.18
C VAL A 242 -5.80 -3.26 22.49
N SER A 243 -6.40 -3.64 23.61
CA SER A 243 -5.91 -3.30 24.94
C SER A 243 -5.92 -4.50 25.88
N GLY A 244 -5.13 -4.41 26.94
CA GLY A 244 -5.07 -5.44 27.98
C GLY A 244 -4.13 -6.57 27.64
N ARG A 245 -3.45 -7.02 28.70
CA ARG A 245 -2.36 -8.00 28.56
C ARG A 245 -2.81 -9.34 27.97
N GLU A 246 -4.03 -9.74 28.29
CA GLU A 246 -4.64 -10.99 27.79
C GLU A 246 -4.88 -10.98 26.28
N ARG A 247 -4.92 -9.77 25.66
CA ARG A 247 -5.15 -9.57 24.23
C ARG A 247 -3.98 -8.91 23.51
N TYR A 248 -3.02 -8.37 24.25
CA TYR A 248 -1.95 -7.55 23.71
C TYR A 248 -0.98 -8.32 22.75
N ALA A 249 -1.00 -9.64 22.80
CA ALA A 249 -0.31 -10.49 21.83
C ALA A 249 -1.18 -10.80 20.59
N LEU A 250 -2.42 -10.32 20.55
CA LEU A 250 -3.42 -10.57 19.53
C LEU A 250 -3.83 -9.26 18.83
N VAL A 251 -2.85 -8.44 18.47
CA VAL A 251 -3.04 -7.07 17.95
C VAL A 251 -3.89 -6.98 16.69
N ASP A 252 -3.97 -8.07 15.91
CA ASP A 252 -4.80 -8.14 14.70
C ASP A 252 -6.27 -8.51 14.98
N THR A 253 -6.66 -8.72 16.25
CA THR A 253 -8.07 -8.94 16.57
C THR A 253 -8.83 -7.62 16.52
N PRO A 254 -10.09 -7.61 16.02
CA PRO A 254 -10.89 -6.38 15.98
C PRO A 254 -11.09 -5.75 17.35
N ALA A 255 -11.19 -4.43 17.37
CA ALA A 255 -11.61 -3.66 18.55
C ALA A 255 -12.93 -4.20 19.12
N SER A 256 -13.04 -4.19 20.44
CA SER A 256 -14.15 -4.80 21.16
C SER A 256 -14.75 -3.87 22.22
N ASP A 257 -15.77 -4.38 22.93
CA ASP A 257 -16.36 -3.70 24.07
C ASP A 257 -15.51 -3.81 25.35
N ARG A 258 -14.30 -4.36 25.28
CA ARG A 258 -13.38 -4.38 26.40
C ARG A 258 -13.11 -2.95 26.86
N ARG A 259 -13.21 -2.74 28.17
CA ARG A 259 -12.92 -1.44 28.77
C ARG A 259 -11.43 -1.33 29.07
N ILE A 260 -10.83 -0.27 28.58
CA ILE A 260 -9.45 0.12 28.85
C ILE A 260 -9.31 0.34 30.37
N ALA A 261 -8.31 -0.26 31.01
CA ALA A 261 -8.07 -0.21 32.42
C ALA A 261 -6.68 0.35 32.76
N ALA A 262 -6.52 0.83 34.01
CA ALA A 262 -5.20 1.22 34.49
C ALA A 262 -4.23 0.03 34.47
N GLY A 263 -3.02 0.26 33.99
CA GLY A 263 -1.99 -0.76 33.75
C GLY A 263 -2.01 -1.35 32.32
N ASP A 264 -3.00 -1.02 31.50
CA ASP A 264 -3.03 -1.47 30.12
C ASP A 264 -2.01 -0.71 29.25
N VAL A 265 -1.47 -1.42 28.28
CA VAL A 265 -0.95 -0.82 27.04
C VAL A 265 -2.05 -0.96 26.00
N VAL A 266 -2.37 0.14 25.33
CA VAL A 266 -3.35 0.19 24.24
C VAL A 266 -2.59 0.31 22.92
N PHE A 267 -2.77 -0.65 22.06
CA PHE A 267 -2.29 -0.68 20.69
C PHE A 267 -3.33 0.01 19.80
N ILE A 268 -2.89 0.91 18.94
CA ILE A 268 -3.75 1.56 17.95
C ILE A 268 -3.00 1.52 16.63
N ASP A 269 -3.64 0.94 15.63
CA ASP A 269 -3.09 0.75 14.30
C ASP A 269 -4.08 1.16 13.23
N GLY A 270 -3.63 1.91 12.23
CA GLY A 270 -4.47 2.29 11.11
C GLY A 270 -4.15 3.63 10.49
N GLY A 271 -4.96 3.97 9.50
CA GLY A 271 -4.77 5.15 8.71
C GLY A 271 -6.00 5.68 8.01
N ALA A 272 -5.80 6.81 7.37
CA ALA A 272 -6.77 7.52 6.55
C ALA A 272 -6.48 7.33 5.07
N ALA A 273 -7.41 7.70 4.20
CA ALA A 273 -7.24 7.71 2.76
C ALA A 273 -7.51 9.11 2.18
N SER A 274 -6.72 9.53 1.21
CA SER A 274 -7.00 10.72 0.40
C SER A 274 -6.94 10.36 -1.07
N ASP A 275 -8.09 10.42 -1.74
CA ASP A 275 -8.23 10.08 -3.16
C ASP A 275 -7.54 8.74 -3.51
N GLY A 276 -7.79 7.71 -2.65
CA GLY A 276 -7.28 6.35 -2.80
C GLY A 276 -5.88 6.09 -2.28
N TYR A 277 -5.07 7.11 -2.04
CA TYR A 277 -3.76 6.97 -1.38
C TYR A 277 -3.94 6.90 0.12
N VAL A 278 -3.25 5.96 0.76
CA VAL A 278 -3.47 5.65 2.17
C VAL A 278 -2.28 6.05 3.04
N SER A 279 -2.56 6.24 4.32
CA SER A 279 -1.56 6.33 5.38
C SER A 279 -1.64 5.11 6.29
N ASP A 280 -0.53 4.82 6.96
CA ASP A 280 -0.43 3.81 8.00
C ASP A 280 0.38 4.35 9.16
N ILE A 281 -0.16 4.24 10.38
CA ILE A 281 0.45 4.79 11.58
C ILE A 281 0.07 3.91 12.76
N LEU A 282 1.06 3.48 13.53
CA LEU A 282 0.84 2.69 14.71
C LEU A 282 1.38 3.39 15.96
N ARG A 283 0.57 3.41 17.03
CA ARG A 283 0.92 4.03 18.31
C ARG A 283 0.51 3.18 19.51
N LEU A 284 1.27 3.36 20.59
CA LEU A 284 0.99 2.75 21.88
C LEU A 284 0.63 3.81 22.92
N ILE A 285 -0.41 3.54 23.70
CA ILE A 285 -0.81 4.34 24.86
C ILE A 285 -0.62 3.51 26.14
N GLY A 286 0.11 4.03 27.11
CA GLY A 286 0.18 3.50 28.46
C GLY A 286 -0.88 4.14 29.35
N VAL A 287 -1.67 3.33 30.04
CA VAL A 287 -2.77 3.79 30.86
C VAL A 287 -2.42 3.66 32.36
N GLY A 288 -2.14 4.81 33.03
CA GLY A 288 -1.72 4.81 34.43
C GLY A 288 -0.36 4.14 34.64
N PRO A 289 -0.10 3.57 35.84
CA PRO A 289 1.18 2.96 36.13
C PRO A 289 1.37 1.65 35.37
N LEU A 290 2.20 1.69 34.35
CA LEU A 290 2.60 0.50 33.61
C LEU A 290 3.61 -0.35 34.37
N ARG A 291 3.68 -1.62 34.07
CA ARG A 291 4.79 -2.48 34.49
C ARG A 291 6.09 -1.98 33.90
N ALA A 292 7.17 -2.06 34.67
CA ALA A 292 8.49 -1.61 34.24
C ALA A 292 8.96 -2.32 32.95
N GLU A 293 8.57 -3.59 32.78
CA GLU A 293 8.90 -4.39 31.61
C GLU A 293 8.19 -3.89 30.35
N ASP A 294 6.87 -3.61 30.43
CA ASP A 294 6.06 -3.12 29.31
C ASP A 294 6.57 -1.74 28.83
N ARG A 295 6.88 -0.86 29.80
CA ARG A 295 7.50 0.44 29.52
C ARG A 295 8.82 0.28 28.80
N ARG A 296 9.71 -0.59 29.31
CA ARG A 296 11.02 -0.86 28.71
C ARG A 296 10.90 -1.34 27.28
N TYR A 297 10.00 -2.29 26.99
CA TYR A 297 9.82 -2.78 25.61
C TYR A 297 9.28 -1.70 24.69
N ALA A 298 8.33 -0.87 25.14
CA ALA A 298 7.82 0.26 24.36
C ALA A 298 8.93 1.29 24.08
N GLU A 299 9.78 1.61 25.05
CA GLU A 299 10.92 2.53 24.86
C GLU A 299 11.95 1.97 23.87
N VAL A 300 12.28 0.68 23.94
CA VAL A 300 13.20 0.03 22.99
C VAL A 300 12.59 -0.02 21.60
N ALA A 301 11.29 -0.31 21.45
CA ALA A 301 10.60 -0.28 20.15
C ALA A 301 10.63 1.14 19.54
N ALA A 302 10.37 2.17 20.34
CA ALA A 302 10.45 3.56 19.89
C ALA A 302 11.87 3.96 19.44
N ALA A 303 12.91 3.53 20.18
CA ALA A 303 14.30 3.74 19.81
C ALA A 303 14.65 3.01 18.51
N ALA A 304 14.24 1.75 18.35
CA ALA A 304 14.46 0.98 17.14
C ALA A 304 13.81 1.64 15.90
N THR A 305 12.56 2.12 16.03
CA THR A 305 11.88 2.87 14.97
C THR A 305 12.66 4.15 14.63
N THR A 306 13.10 4.91 15.64
CA THR A 306 13.87 6.15 15.45
C THR A 306 15.19 5.89 14.74
N THR A 307 15.93 4.85 15.15
CA THR A 307 17.20 4.44 14.54
C THR A 307 16.99 4.02 13.08
N MET A 308 15.93 3.24 12.82
CA MET A 308 15.60 2.79 11.46
C MET A 308 15.22 3.96 10.56
N VAL A 309 14.39 4.90 11.02
CA VAL A 309 14.06 6.14 10.31
C VAL A 309 15.31 6.97 10.01
N GLY A 310 16.22 7.11 10.98
CA GLY A 310 17.50 7.81 10.82
C GLY A 310 18.43 7.20 9.78
N ALA A 311 18.24 5.91 9.45
CA ALA A 311 19.01 5.23 8.40
C ALA A 311 18.43 5.46 6.99
N VAL A 312 17.21 5.95 6.86
CA VAL A 312 16.53 6.15 5.55
C VAL A 312 17.20 7.28 4.78
N ARG A 313 17.84 6.95 3.66
CA ARG A 313 18.40 7.90 2.69
C ARG A 313 18.60 7.23 1.33
N PRO A 314 18.72 7.98 0.24
CA PRO A 314 18.98 7.40 -1.08
C PRO A 314 20.22 6.49 -1.08
N GLY A 315 20.13 5.36 -1.79
CA GLY A 315 21.19 4.38 -1.95
C GLY A 315 21.32 3.36 -0.83
N VAL A 316 20.62 3.50 0.30
CA VAL A 316 20.58 2.48 1.36
C VAL A 316 19.74 1.30 0.89
N ARG A 317 20.21 0.08 1.15
CA ARG A 317 19.44 -1.14 0.86
C ARG A 317 18.32 -1.32 1.89
N VAL A 318 17.17 -1.77 1.46
CA VAL A 318 16.01 -1.94 2.38
C VAL A 318 16.31 -2.93 3.50
N CYS A 319 17.10 -3.99 3.25
CA CYS A 319 17.54 -4.92 4.29
C CYS A 319 18.36 -4.26 5.39
N ASP A 320 19.17 -3.23 5.06
CA ASP A 320 20.03 -2.57 6.04
C ASP A 320 19.23 -1.73 7.05
N LEU A 321 18.03 -1.32 6.68
CA LEU A 321 17.13 -0.60 7.59
C LEU A 321 16.72 -1.48 8.77
N LEU A 322 16.28 -2.71 8.51
CA LEU A 322 15.86 -3.63 9.58
C LEU A 322 17.04 -4.12 10.42
N ARG A 323 18.21 -4.30 9.78
CA ARG A 323 19.45 -4.60 10.50
C ARG A 323 19.84 -3.49 11.48
N ALA A 324 19.65 -2.22 11.11
CA ALA A 324 19.88 -1.10 12.02
C ALA A 324 18.95 -1.14 13.25
N ALA A 325 17.66 -1.44 13.05
CA ALA A 325 16.72 -1.64 14.16
C ALA A 325 17.11 -2.83 15.06
N ALA A 326 17.50 -3.97 14.46
CA ALA A 326 17.94 -5.16 15.20
C ALA A 326 19.19 -4.89 16.05
N ALA A 327 20.13 -4.11 15.53
CA ALA A 327 21.33 -3.69 16.27
C ALA A 327 20.97 -2.82 17.49
N GLU A 328 20.02 -1.89 17.35
CA GLU A 328 19.51 -1.04 18.44
C GLU A 328 18.87 -1.88 19.54
N VAL A 329 17.98 -2.82 19.17
CA VAL A 329 17.32 -3.73 20.11
C VAL A 329 18.33 -4.58 20.87
N SER A 330 19.35 -5.10 20.16
CA SER A 330 20.44 -5.89 20.78
C SER A 330 21.26 -5.05 21.73
N ALA A 331 21.60 -3.81 21.37
CA ALA A 331 22.35 -2.87 22.22
C ALA A 331 21.61 -2.52 23.51
N ALA A 332 20.27 -2.48 23.45
CA ALA A 332 19.40 -2.31 24.62
C ALA A 332 19.34 -3.55 25.53
N GLY A 333 20.03 -4.64 25.18
CA GLY A 333 20.03 -5.90 25.94
C GLY A 333 18.66 -6.62 25.90
N VAL A 334 17.90 -6.42 24.83
CA VAL A 334 16.67 -7.16 24.57
C VAL A 334 16.98 -8.29 23.58
N THR A 335 16.69 -9.53 23.99
CA THR A 335 17.02 -10.74 23.20
C THR A 335 15.87 -11.18 22.29
N THR A 336 14.85 -10.37 22.17
CA THR A 336 13.72 -10.61 21.27
C THR A 336 14.15 -10.36 19.81
N PRO A 337 13.83 -11.26 18.87
CA PRO A 337 14.03 -10.95 17.46
C PRO A 337 13.12 -9.77 17.06
N VAL A 338 13.63 -8.91 16.22
CA VAL A 338 12.79 -7.99 15.46
C VAL A 338 12.00 -8.81 14.45
N GLY A 339 10.76 -8.44 14.17
CA GLY A 339 9.91 -9.18 13.22
C GLY A 339 10.58 -9.39 11.86
N ALA A 340 10.19 -10.43 11.15
CA ALA A 340 10.75 -10.76 9.83
C ALA A 340 10.52 -9.65 8.78
N VAL A 341 9.49 -8.82 8.98
CA VAL A 341 9.19 -7.63 8.20
C VAL A 341 9.18 -6.44 9.17
N GLY A 342 9.92 -5.39 8.85
CA GLY A 342 10.02 -4.18 9.66
C GLY A 342 9.48 -2.95 8.93
N GLY A 343 8.69 -3.17 7.86
CA GLY A 343 8.06 -2.10 7.12
C GLY A 343 7.82 -2.45 5.65
N HIS A 344 7.19 -1.54 4.95
CA HIS A 344 6.76 -1.73 3.56
C HIS A 344 6.64 -0.40 2.82
N GLY A 345 6.58 -0.45 1.49
CA GLY A 345 6.09 0.64 0.67
C GLY A 345 4.60 0.87 0.88
N ILE A 346 4.13 2.07 0.60
CA ILE A 346 2.72 2.43 0.75
C ILE A 346 2.30 3.43 -0.34
N GLY A 347 1.04 3.37 -0.76
CA GLY A 347 0.52 4.26 -1.80
C GLY A 347 -0.96 4.06 -2.04
N LEU A 348 -1.35 3.47 -3.17
CA LEU A 348 -2.73 3.04 -3.45
C LEU A 348 -3.09 1.79 -2.64
N GLU A 349 -2.12 0.95 -2.33
CA GLU A 349 -2.26 -0.16 -1.40
C GLU A 349 -1.61 0.16 -0.07
N LEU A 350 -2.13 -0.46 0.98
CA LEU A 350 -1.54 -0.39 2.32
C LEU A 350 -0.13 -0.98 2.29
N TRP A 351 0.03 -2.15 1.68
CA TRP A 351 1.30 -2.84 1.53
C TRP A 351 1.73 -2.88 0.06
N GLU A 352 2.71 -2.05 -0.29
CA GLU A 352 3.37 -2.02 -1.59
C GLU A 352 4.83 -2.47 -1.48
N ARG A 353 5.46 -2.72 -2.61
CA ARG A 353 6.92 -2.86 -2.67
C ARG A 353 7.61 -1.49 -2.46
N PRO A 354 8.83 -1.49 -1.86
CA PRO A 354 9.58 -2.62 -1.36
C PRO A 354 9.08 -3.11 0.01
N LEU A 355 9.27 -4.39 0.33
CA LEU A 355 9.12 -4.91 1.69
C LEU A 355 10.46 -4.82 2.42
N ILE A 356 10.46 -4.32 3.64
CA ILE A 356 11.66 -4.16 4.46
C ILE A 356 11.83 -5.44 5.30
N LYS A 357 12.74 -6.30 4.86
CA LYS A 357 13.04 -7.60 5.48
C LYS A 357 14.53 -7.69 5.82
N GLU A 358 14.89 -8.46 6.82
CA GLU A 358 16.30 -8.68 7.17
C GLU A 358 17.03 -9.48 6.07
N HIS A 359 16.33 -10.43 5.47
CA HIS A 359 16.80 -11.26 4.38
C HIS A 359 15.77 -11.22 3.26
N ALA A 360 15.99 -10.38 2.27
CA ALA A 360 15.21 -10.35 1.05
C ALA A 360 15.90 -11.16 -0.05
N ASP A 361 15.11 -11.65 -1.01
CA ASP A 361 15.64 -12.11 -2.28
C ASP A 361 16.49 -10.99 -2.91
N PRO A 362 17.65 -11.26 -3.52
CA PRO A 362 18.48 -10.24 -4.15
C PRO A 362 17.73 -9.35 -5.15
N ASP A 363 16.70 -9.86 -5.81
CA ASP A 363 15.84 -9.09 -6.71
C ASP A 363 14.85 -8.18 -5.99
N GLU A 364 14.54 -8.46 -4.72
CA GLU A 364 13.64 -7.68 -3.86
C GLU A 364 14.36 -6.73 -2.89
N ASP A 365 15.67 -6.91 -2.68
CA ASP A 365 16.47 -6.01 -1.85
C ASP A 365 16.84 -4.76 -2.65
N VAL A 366 16.01 -3.74 -2.56
CA VAL A 366 16.06 -2.53 -3.38
C VAL A 366 16.86 -1.43 -2.71
N SER A 367 17.61 -0.66 -3.50
CA SER A 367 18.22 0.60 -3.06
C SER A 367 17.17 1.71 -2.98
N LEU A 368 17.08 2.40 -1.86
CA LEU A 368 16.15 3.50 -1.67
C LEU A 368 16.39 4.62 -2.68
N ARG A 369 15.31 5.15 -3.26
CA ARG A 369 15.33 6.27 -4.22
C ARG A 369 14.42 7.41 -3.77
N PRO A 370 14.75 8.67 -4.09
CA PRO A 370 13.85 9.79 -3.84
C PRO A 370 12.46 9.56 -4.47
N GLY A 371 11.41 9.87 -3.71
CA GLY A 371 10.03 9.61 -4.10
C GLY A 371 9.45 8.29 -3.58
N MET A 372 10.25 7.38 -3.02
CA MET A 372 9.71 6.23 -2.30
C MET A 372 9.06 6.70 -1.00
N VAL A 373 7.88 6.15 -0.71
CA VAL A 373 7.17 6.33 0.56
C VAL A 373 7.12 5.00 1.28
N LEU A 374 7.55 4.99 2.53
CA LEU A 374 7.72 3.78 3.33
C LEU A 374 7.01 3.93 4.68
N CYS A 375 6.48 2.85 5.17
CA CYS A 375 6.15 2.61 6.57
C CYS A 375 7.32 1.92 7.27
N ILE A 376 7.74 2.46 8.39
CA ILE A 376 8.88 1.99 9.19
C ILE A 376 8.36 1.52 10.54
N GLU A 377 8.34 0.21 10.76
CA GLU A 377 7.63 -0.44 11.87
C GLU A 377 8.37 -1.67 12.43
N PRO A 378 9.59 -1.55 12.94
CA PRO A 378 10.28 -2.69 13.52
C PRO A 378 9.50 -3.26 14.72
N ILE A 379 9.07 -4.52 14.63
CA ILE A 379 8.16 -5.16 15.58
C ILE A 379 8.97 -5.88 16.66
N LEU A 380 8.75 -5.56 17.93
CA LEU A 380 9.25 -6.32 19.07
C LEU A 380 8.14 -7.19 19.65
N ALA A 381 8.35 -8.50 19.64
CA ALA A 381 7.42 -9.49 20.19
C ALA A 381 8.13 -10.38 21.24
N PRO A 382 8.39 -9.86 22.44
CA PRO A 382 9.13 -10.59 23.45
C PRO A 382 8.38 -11.86 23.91
N PRO A 383 9.10 -12.98 24.13
CA PRO A 383 8.49 -14.21 24.60
C PRO A 383 8.01 -14.05 26.04
N HIS A 384 6.88 -14.69 26.37
CA HIS A 384 6.39 -14.78 27.71
C HIS A 384 7.01 -16.00 28.43
N PRO A 385 7.44 -15.91 29.70
CA PRO A 385 8.03 -17.03 30.42
C PRO A 385 7.13 -18.25 30.55
N GLY A 386 5.81 -18.07 30.48
CA GLY A 386 4.80 -19.14 30.48
C GLY A 386 4.47 -19.71 29.08
N GLY A 387 5.18 -19.30 28.04
CA GLY A 387 4.90 -19.63 26.63
C GLY A 387 4.05 -18.55 25.93
N GLY A 388 4.20 -18.45 24.60
CA GLY A 388 3.59 -17.38 23.80
C GLY A 388 4.34 -16.06 23.88
N LEU A 389 3.68 -14.95 23.52
CA LEU A 389 4.23 -13.60 23.53
C LEU A 389 3.83 -12.83 24.78
N ALA A 390 4.72 -11.97 25.28
CA ALA A 390 4.42 -11.06 26.36
C ALA A 390 3.59 -9.85 25.89
N GLY A 391 3.63 -9.57 24.61
CA GLY A 391 2.95 -8.49 23.91
C GLY A 391 3.62 -8.20 22.58
N VAL A 392 3.06 -7.26 21.83
CA VAL A 392 3.63 -6.72 20.59
C VAL A 392 3.90 -5.23 20.80
N PHE A 393 5.16 -4.84 20.71
CA PHE A 393 5.59 -3.45 20.91
C PHE A 393 6.16 -2.93 19.60
N VAL A 394 5.48 -1.95 19.01
CA VAL A 394 5.83 -1.37 17.72
C VAL A 394 5.38 0.09 17.68
N PHE A 395 6.16 0.90 16.99
CA PHE A 395 5.79 2.24 16.55
C PHE A 395 6.06 2.33 15.07
N GLU A 396 5.14 2.90 14.34
CA GLU A 396 5.25 3.05 12.91
C GLU A 396 5.38 4.51 12.51
N GLN A 397 6.31 4.81 11.62
CA GLN A 397 6.47 6.12 11.03
C GLN A 397 6.37 6.01 9.50
N GLN A 398 5.51 6.82 8.92
CA GLN A 398 5.44 6.96 7.48
C GLN A 398 6.43 8.03 7.02
N VAL A 399 7.34 7.66 6.11
CA VAL A 399 8.44 8.50 5.66
C VAL A 399 8.49 8.62 4.14
N LEU A 400 8.94 9.77 3.65
CA LEU A 400 9.27 10.03 2.24
C LEU A 400 10.79 10.06 2.09
N VAL A 401 11.34 9.25 1.20
CA VAL A 401 12.75 9.34 0.80
C VAL A 401 12.93 10.60 -0.05
N THR A 402 13.80 11.51 0.38
CA THR A 402 14.13 12.76 -0.32
C THR A 402 15.53 12.67 -0.95
N ALA A 403 15.91 13.63 -1.78
CA ALA A 403 17.26 13.68 -2.36
C ALA A 403 18.39 13.79 -1.31
N ALA A 404 18.08 14.31 -0.10
CA ALA A 404 19.07 14.57 0.94
C ALA A 404 18.95 13.64 2.17
N GLY A 405 17.97 12.73 2.19
CA GLY A 405 17.68 11.86 3.33
C GLY A 405 16.25 11.41 3.36
N CYS A 406 15.53 11.61 4.49
CA CYS A 406 14.09 11.37 4.55
C CYS A 406 13.34 12.54 5.20
N GLU A 407 12.06 12.60 4.90
CA GLU A 407 11.07 13.42 5.59
C GLU A 407 10.11 12.50 6.32
N VAL A 408 9.91 12.70 7.61
CA VAL A 408 8.92 11.96 8.39
C VAL A 408 7.57 12.61 8.19
N LEU A 409 6.72 12.00 7.35
CA LEU A 409 5.40 12.54 7.04
C LEU A 409 4.48 12.55 8.27
N SER A 410 4.62 11.56 9.13
CA SER A 410 3.87 11.39 10.40
C SER A 410 4.52 12.08 11.60
N ALA A 411 5.39 13.09 11.39
CA ALA A 411 6.14 13.76 12.46
C ALA A 411 5.28 14.43 13.55
N ALA A 412 4.03 14.78 13.23
CA ALA A 412 3.07 15.29 14.22
C ALA A 412 2.77 14.27 15.33
N LEU A 413 3.00 12.98 15.07
CA LEU A 413 2.84 11.88 16.02
C LEU A 413 4.21 11.21 16.24
N PRO A 414 5.05 11.68 17.15
CA PRO A 414 6.36 11.08 17.38
C PRO A 414 6.25 9.62 17.87
N ALA A 415 7.23 8.79 17.47
CA ALA A 415 7.36 7.40 17.91
C ALA A 415 7.79 7.38 19.38
N ARG A 416 6.83 7.44 20.29
CA ARG A 416 7.03 7.34 21.73
C ARG A 416 5.80 6.74 22.41
N LEU A 417 6.00 6.15 23.58
CA LEU A 417 4.88 5.77 24.41
C LEU A 417 4.12 7.03 24.88
N TRP A 418 2.82 7.06 24.63
CA TRP A 418 1.91 8.10 25.13
C TRP A 418 1.35 7.62 26.46
N GLU A 419 1.26 8.49 27.44
CA GLU A 419 0.80 8.13 28.80
C GLU A 419 -0.39 8.98 29.20
N ILE A 420 -1.42 8.34 29.76
CA ILE A 420 -2.66 8.95 30.22
C ILE A 420 -3.02 8.47 31.65
#